data_c26c5e388424489371c8a87a48b984a2
#
_entry.id   c26c5e388424489371c8a87a48b984a2
#
_cell.length_a   1.000
_cell.length_b   1.000
_cell.length_c   1.000
_cell.angle_alpha   90.00
_cell.angle_beta   90.00
_cell.angle_gamma   90.00
#
_symmetry.space_group_name_H-M   'P 1'
#
loop_
_entity.id
_entity.type
_entity.pdbx_description
1 polymer ?
#
loop_
_entity_poly.entity_id
_entity_poly.type
_entity_poly.pdbx_seq_one_letter_code
_entity_poly.pdbx_strand_id
1 'polypeptide(L)'
;MGHPTQLCRSMDARTTLPLPDAACDTAPRAEFLRGLRAAVPVMIGFIPFALVLGAQAAQKGLTALEVPLMTGLNFAGGSEFAAVELWTSPPHIALIVAITALVNSRHLLMGASLAPLLQHLPRRRVLPALFFMCDESWAMGVADARRRALGFSLAYYLGVSAGLYTVWVACTALGAIVGPMLGDIHAYGFDMAFPAVFLVLLRGMWQGMKAARPWLVSLVVAATTYLLVPGAWYVASGALAGLAAAWLLAEDAA
;
A
#
# COMPACT_ATOMS: atom_id res chain seq x y z
N MET A 1 -43.94 18.62 8.11
CA MET A 1 -42.49 18.87 8.12
C MET A 1 -41.98 18.53 9.52
N GLY A 2 -41.56 17.28 9.76
CA GLY A 2 -41.19 16.74 11.08
C GLY A 2 -39.69 16.55 11.14
N HIS A 3 -39.05 17.14 12.12
CA HIS A 3 -37.63 17.04 12.44
C HIS A 3 -37.23 15.60 12.84
N PRO A 4 -36.12 15.01 12.33
CA PRO A 4 -35.68 13.67 12.68
C PRO A 4 -34.76 13.62 13.92
N THR A 5 -34.94 14.49 14.91
CA THR A 5 -34.05 14.65 16.06
C THR A 5 -34.58 14.10 17.38
N GLN A 6 -35.61 13.26 17.39
CA GLN A 6 -36.23 12.79 18.66
C GLN A 6 -36.27 11.28 18.89
N LEU A 7 -35.41 10.48 18.23
CA LEU A 7 -35.40 9.01 18.42
C LEU A 7 -34.21 8.45 19.25
N CYS A 8 -33.48 9.29 19.94
CA CYS A 8 -32.39 8.85 20.83
C CYS A 8 -32.68 9.08 22.32
N ARG A 9 -33.94 8.88 22.77
CA ARG A 9 -34.27 8.98 24.21
C ARG A 9 -35.28 7.91 24.63
N SER A 10 -34.82 6.67 24.79
CA SER A 10 -35.49 5.72 25.67
C SER A 10 -34.53 5.43 26.82
N MET A 11 -34.76 6.10 27.93
CA MET A 11 -34.08 5.90 29.20
C MET A 11 -34.58 4.59 29.81
N ASP A 12 -33.66 3.63 29.96
CA ASP A 12 -33.87 2.55 30.90
C ASP A 12 -33.24 2.94 32.26
N ALA A 13 -34.10 3.19 33.26
CA ALA A 13 -33.80 3.87 34.51
C ALA A 13 -33.16 2.95 35.60
N ARG A 14 -32.37 1.93 35.20
CA ARG A 14 -31.81 0.95 36.18
C ARG A 14 -30.32 0.65 36.10
N THR A 15 -29.52 1.45 35.37
CA THR A 15 -28.08 1.22 35.39
C THR A 15 -27.34 2.54 35.48
N THR A 16 -26.74 2.82 36.64
CA THR A 16 -26.02 4.04 37.01
C THR A 16 -24.58 4.07 36.45
N LEU A 17 -24.30 3.44 35.33
CA LEU A 17 -23.10 3.67 34.57
C LEU A 17 -23.55 4.30 33.24
N PRO A 18 -23.05 5.49 32.88
CA PRO A 18 -23.26 5.97 31.52
C PRO A 18 -22.54 4.97 30.59
N LEU A 19 -23.33 4.15 29.91
CA LEU A 19 -22.84 3.48 28.72
C LEU A 19 -22.26 4.59 27.83
N PRO A 20 -21.02 4.43 27.31
CA PRO A 20 -20.51 5.38 26.34
C PRO A 20 -21.58 5.50 25.27
N ASP A 21 -22.05 6.74 25.02
CA ASP A 21 -23.11 7.04 24.07
C ASP A 21 -22.94 6.15 22.86
N ALA A 22 -23.96 5.30 22.64
CA ALA A 22 -23.98 4.36 21.54
C ALA A 22 -23.62 5.15 20.29
N ALA A 23 -22.54 4.75 19.64
CA ALA A 23 -21.95 5.34 18.47
C ALA A 23 -23.04 5.96 17.61
N CYS A 24 -23.09 7.28 17.57
CA CYS A 24 -23.85 7.99 16.56
C CYS A 24 -23.27 7.50 15.23
N ASP A 25 -24.03 6.65 14.54
CA ASP A 25 -23.65 6.00 13.30
C ASP A 25 -23.35 7.12 12.32
N THR A 26 -22.08 7.57 12.28
CA THR A 26 -21.68 8.61 11.35
C THR A 26 -22.00 8.06 9.98
N ALA A 27 -22.90 8.76 9.24
CA ALA A 27 -23.42 8.27 7.98
C ALA A 27 -22.24 7.74 7.12
N PRO A 28 -22.32 6.54 6.54
CA PRO A 28 -21.21 5.90 5.80
C PRO A 28 -20.55 6.84 4.78
N ARG A 29 -21.34 7.76 4.21
CA ARG A 29 -20.88 8.81 3.30
C ARG A 29 -19.94 9.81 4.00
N ALA A 30 -20.24 10.21 5.22
CA ALA A 30 -19.40 11.15 5.97
C ALA A 30 -18.04 10.50 6.33
N GLU A 31 -18.05 9.23 6.72
CA GLU A 31 -16.84 8.45 7.00
C GLU A 31 -16.00 8.25 5.73
N PHE A 32 -16.63 7.94 4.59
CA PHE A 32 -15.93 7.83 3.31
C PHE A 32 -15.24 9.15 2.93
N LEU A 33 -15.95 10.29 3.01
CA LEU A 33 -15.38 11.60 2.73
C LEU A 33 -14.27 11.98 3.73
N ARG A 34 -14.40 11.56 4.98
CA ARG A 34 -13.35 11.73 5.99
C ARG A 34 -12.09 10.97 5.60
N GLY A 35 -12.23 9.72 5.15
CA GLY A 35 -11.12 8.91 4.64
C GLY A 35 -10.46 9.54 3.41
N LEU A 36 -11.26 9.95 2.45
CA LEU A 36 -10.78 10.61 1.23
C LEU A 36 -9.98 11.89 1.54
N ARG A 37 -10.49 12.73 2.44
CA ARG A 37 -9.78 13.95 2.87
C ARG A 37 -8.50 13.64 3.63
N ALA A 38 -8.50 12.62 4.48
CA ALA A 38 -7.32 12.20 5.21
C ALA A 38 -6.21 11.67 4.28
N ALA A 39 -6.57 11.09 3.13
CA ALA A 39 -5.64 10.60 2.14
C ALA A 39 -4.97 11.69 1.28
N VAL A 40 -5.50 12.91 1.24
CA VAL A 40 -5.01 13.98 0.35
C VAL A 40 -3.48 14.21 0.45
N PRO A 41 -2.86 14.31 1.63
CA PRO A 41 -1.41 14.48 1.70
C PRO A 41 -0.63 13.33 1.06
N VAL A 42 -1.11 12.10 1.23
CA VAL A 42 -0.50 10.90 0.65
C VAL A 42 -0.71 10.87 -0.86
N MET A 43 -1.90 11.24 -1.33
CA MET A 43 -2.23 11.35 -2.76
C MET A 43 -1.27 12.33 -3.48
N ILE A 44 -0.97 13.47 -2.87
CA ILE A 44 0.00 14.44 -3.42
C ILE A 44 1.39 13.78 -3.56
N GLY A 45 1.81 13.00 -2.57
CA GLY A 45 3.05 12.22 -2.63
C GLY A 45 3.06 11.15 -3.72
N PHE A 46 1.90 10.57 -4.04
CA PHE A 46 1.78 9.53 -5.07
C PHE A 46 1.97 10.07 -6.50
N ILE A 47 1.60 11.35 -6.74
CA ILE A 47 1.60 11.94 -8.09
C ILE A 47 2.95 11.80 -8.80
N PRO A 48 4.08 12.30 -8.27
CA PRO A 48 5.37 12.21 -8.96
C PRO A 48 5.79 10.75 -9.19
N PHE A 49 5.48 9.88 -8.26
CA PHE A 49 5.76 8.46 -8.30
C PHE A 49 5.05 7.74 -9.42
N ALA A 50 3.75 7.92 -9.48
CA ALA A 50 2.91 7.33 -10.49
C ALA A 50 3.30 7.84 -11.90
N LEU A 51 3.60 9.14 -12.03
CA LEU A 51 4.07 9.72 -13.28
C LEU A 51 5.37 9.06 -13.75
N VAL A 52 6.34 8.89 -12.84
CA VAL A 52 7.62 8.24 -13.17
C VAL A 52 7.43 6.78 -13.57
N LEU A 53 6.61 6.02 -12.84
CA LEU A 53 6.31 4.62 -13.19
C LEU A 53 5.71 4.54 -14.61
N GLY A 54 4.73 5.39 -14.89
CA GLY A 54 4.09 5.42 -16.21
C GLY A 54 5.08 5.77 -17.33
N ALA A 55 5.94 6.76 -17.11
CA ALA A 55 6.96 7.17 -18.09
C ALA A 55 8.00 6.06 -18.33
N GLN A 56 8.48 5.41 -17.27
CA GLN A 56 9.42 4.28 -17.38
C GLN A 56 8.78 3.08 -18.09
N ALA A 57 7.52 2.75 -17.78
CA ALA A 57 6.80 1.67 -18.43
C ALA A 57 6.65 1.93 -19.95
N ALA A 58 6.32 3.16 -20.34
CA ALA A 58 6.24 3.55 -21.74
C ALA A 58 7.59 3.43 -22.46
N GLN A 59 8.70 3.81 -21.82
CA GLN A 59 10.05 3.63 -22.39
C GLN A 59 10.45 2.16 -22.54
N LYS A 60 9.96 1.27 -21.69
CA LYS A 60 10.12 -0.19 -21.83
C LYS A 60 9.21 -0.80 -22.91
N GLY A 61 8.40 0.01 -23.59
CA GLY A 61 7.54 -0.40 -24.70
C GLY A 61 6.11 -0.78 -24.32
N LEU A 62 5.68 -0.55 -23.07
CA LEU A 62 4.29 -0.72 -22.70
C LEU A 62 3.44 0.42 -23.29
N THR A 63 2.27 0.08 -23.79
CA THR A 63 1.34 1.04 -24.38
C THR A 63 0.62 1.86 -23.29
N ALA A 64 0.06 3.00 -23.69
CA ALA A 64 -0.74 3.86 -22.82
C ALA A 64 -1.99 3.17 -22.24
N LEU A 65 -2.41 2.02 -22.77
CA LEU A 65 -3.50 1.20 -22.24
C LEU A 65 -2.97 0.11 -21.28
N GLU A 66 -1.83 -0.52 -21.61
CA GLU A 66 -1.26 -1.60 -20.78
C GLU A 66 -0.81 -1.09 -19.40
N VAL A 67 -0.29 0.13 -19.33
CA VAL A 67 0.15 0.72 -18.05
C VAL A 67 -1.00 0.86 -17.05
N PRO A 68 -2.13 1.55 -17.36
CA PRO A 68 -3.23 1.65 -16.42
C PRO A 68 -3.93 0.30 -16.15
N LEU A 69 -3.90 -0.65 -17.08
CA LEU A 69 -4.37 -2.01 -16.83
C LEU A 69 -3.47 -2.72 -15.81
N MET A 70 -2.16 -2.65 -15.96
CA MET A 70 -1.20 -3.21 -15.01
C MET A 70 -1.39 -2.62 -13.62
N THR A 71 -1.40 -1.29 -13.51
CA THR A 71 -1.48 -0.60 -12.22
C THR A 71 -2.87 -0.69 -11.59
N GLY A 72 -3.93 -0.73 -12.40
CA GLY A 72 -5.31 -0.88 -11.94
C GLY A 72 -5.65 -2.29 -11.46
N LEU A 73 -5.04 -3.33 -12.04
CA LEU A 73 -5.29 -4.72 -11.65
C LEU A 73 -4.38 -5.19 -10.51
N ASN A 74 -3.19 -4.62 -10.36
CA ASN A 74 -2.23 -5.01 -9.33
C ASN A 74 -2.27 -4.09 -8.10
N PHE A 75 -2.35 -2.78 -8.28
CA PHE A 75 -2.37 -1.73 -7.26
C PHE A 75 -1.31 -1.94 -6.16
N ALA A 76 -0.08 -2.17 -6.57
CA ALA A 76 1.04 -2.47 -5.66
C ALA A 76 2.34 -1.90 -6.22
N GLY A 77 2.53 -0.59 -6.07
CA GLY A 77 3.59 0.21 -6.70
C GLY A 77 4.98 -0.45 -6.67
N GLY A 78 5.40 -1.02 -5.54
CA GLY A 78 6.70 -1.68 -5.44
C GLY A 78 6.89 -2.86 -6.40
N SER A 79 5.86 -3.70 -6.59
CA SER A 79 5.93 -4.82 -7.53
C SER A 79 5.77 -4.36 -8.99
N GLU A 80 5.04 -3.28 -9.23
CA GLU A 80 4.89 -2.68 -10.54
C GLU A 80 6.20 -2.07 -11.04
N PHE A 81 6.91 -1.33 -10.20
CA PHE A 81 8.26 -0.84 -10.50
C PHE A 81 9.22 -1.99 -10.77
N ALA A 82 9.20 -3.04 -9.95
CA ALA A 82 10.05 -4.21 -10.17
C ALA A 82 9.71 -4.92 -11.49
N ALA A 83 8.43 -5.03 -11.85
CA ALA A 83 7.99 -5.61 -13.11
C ALA A 83 8.47 -4.78 -14.32
N VAL A 84 8.33 -3.45 -14.26
CA VAL A 84 8.79 -2.53 -15.31
C VAL A 84 10.32 -2.58 -15.45
N GLU A 85 11.06 -2.62 -14.34
CA GLU A 85 12.53 -2.72 -14.39
C GLU A 85 12.99 -4.01 -15.06
N LEU A 86 12.34 -5.14 -14.77
CA LEU A 86 12.62 -6.45 -15.34
C LEU A 86 12.03 -6.65 -16.75
N TRP A 87 11.29 -5.66 -17.26
CA TRP A 87 10.64 -5.77 -18.57
C TRP A 87 11.64 -5.76 -19.70
N THR A 88 11.61 -6.82 -20.50
CA THR A 88 12.45 -7.00 -21.69
C THR A 88 11.58 -7.33 -22.91
N SER A 89 12.13 -7.29 -24.10
CA SER A 89 11.43 -7.72 -25.31
C SER A 89 12.17 -8.89 -25.97
N PRO A 90 11.64 -10.13 -25.88
CA PRO A 90 10.39 -10.56 -25.23
C PRO A 90 10.50 -10.56 -23.70
N PRO A 91 9.36 -10.38 -22.98
CA PRO A 91 9.37 -10.34 -21.53
C PRO A 91 9.58 -11.73 -20.90
N HIS A 92 10.40 -11.79 -19.84
CA HIS A 92 10.60 -12.99 -19.03
C HIS A 92 9.43 -13.17 -18.02
N ILE A 93 8.25 -13.56 -18.52
CA ILE A 93 6.99 -13.60 -17.76
C ILE A 93 7.14 -14.37 -16.44
N ALA A 94 7.78 -15.54 -16.44
CA ALA A 94 7.94 -16.34 -15.22
C ALA A 94 8.72 -15.61 -14.13
N LEU A 95 9.78 -14.88 -14.50
CA LEU A 95 10.58 -14.08 -13.58
C LEU A 95 9.77 -12.91 -13.03
N ILE A 96 9.08 -12.17 -13.90
CA ILE A 96 8.23 -11.02 -13.51
C ILE A 96 7.15 -11.49 -12.55
N VAL A 97 6.43 -12.58 -12.84
CA VAL A 97 5.40 -13.15 -11.97
C VAL A 97 5.99 -13.58 -10.62
N ALA A 98 7.14 -14.27 -10.61
CA ALA A 98 7.77 -14.72 -9.38
C ALA A 98 8.19 -13.53 -8.48
N ILE A 99 8.82 -12.51 -9.04
CA ILE A 99 9.23 -11.31 -8.30
C ILE A 99 8.00 -10.51 -7.82
N THR A 100 6.99 -10.33 -8.66
CA THR A 100 5.73 -9.68 -8.30
C THR A 100 5.06 -10.42 -7.14
N ALA A 101 4.95 -11.74 -7.21
CA ALA A 101 4.38 -12.56 -6.13
C ALA A 101 5.18 -12.42 -4.83
N LEU A 102 6.52 -12.43 -4.92
CA LEU A 102 7.38 -12.27 -3.76
C LEU A 102 7.21 -10.89 -3.11
N VAL A 103 7.24 -9.81 -3.88
CA VAL A 103 7.06 -8.45 -3.37
C VAL A 103 5.66 -8.26 -2.79
N ASN A 104 4.64 -8.82 -3.44
CA ASN A 104 3.24 -8.72 -2.99
C ASN A 104 2.90 -9.69 -1.84
N SER A 105 3.78 -10.62 -1.46
CA SER A 105 3.56 -11.49 -0.30
C SER A 105 3.31 -10.71 1.00
N ARG A 106 3.79 -9.46 1.10
CA ARG A 106 3.47 -8.53 2.19
C ARG A 106 1.97 -8.30 2.37
N HIS A 107 1.16 -8.35 1.30
CA HIS A 107 -0.29 -8.20 1.39
C HIS A 107 -0.95 -9.33 2.19
N LEU A 108 -0.36 -10.53 2.22
CA LEU A 108 -0.83 -11.62 3.08
C LEU A 108 -0.68 -11.25 4.56
N LEU A 109 0.46 -10.67 4.94
CA LEU A 109 0.73 -10.24 6.33
C LEU A 109 -0.17 -9.06 6.73
N MET A 110 -0.31 -8.06 5.84
CA MET A 110 -1.23 -6.94 6.06
C MET A 110 -2.68 -7.41 6.16
N GLY A 111 -3.10 -8.30 5.27
CA GLY A 111 -4.43 -8.92 5.30
C GLY A 111 -4.68 -9.71 6.59
N ALA A 112 -3.71 -10.51 7.03
CA ALA A 112 -3.77 -11.23 8.30
C ALA A 112 -3.92 -10.28 9.50
N SER A 113 -3.23 -9.15 9.50
CA SER A 113 -3.35 -8.13 10.56
C SER A 113 -4.68 -7.38 10.56
N LEU A 114 -5.35 -7.25 9.39
CA LEU A 114 -6.70 -6.69 9.27
C LEU A 114 -7.80 -7.70 9.58
N ALA A 115 -7.54 -8.99 9.46
CA ALA A 115 -8.56 -10.04 9.60
C ALA A 115 -9.39 -9.93 10.90
N PRO A 116 -8.79 -9.69 12.10
CA PRO A 116 -9.55 -9.49 13.33
C PRO A 116 -10.50 -8.29 13.28
N LEU A 117 -10.13 -7.23 12.54
CA LEU A 117 -10.93 -6.02 12.40
C LEU A 117 -12.07 -6.18 11.39
N LEU A 118 -11.94 -7.12 10.44
CA LEU A 118 -12.88 -7.37 9.36
C LEU A 118 -13.80 -8.58 9.59
N GLN A 119 -13.56 -9.40 10.63
CA GLN A 119 -14.26 -10.67 10.86
C GLN A 119 -15.79 -10.55 11.00
N HIS A 120 -16.27 -9.36 11.43
CA HIS A 120 -17.71 -9.08 11.57
C HIS A 120 -18.39 -8.73 10.23
N LEU A 121 -17.63 -8.57 9.14
CA LEU A 121 -18.14 -8.18 7.83
C LEU A 121 -18.32 -9.40 6.92
N PRO A 122 -19.34 -9.38 6.03
CA PRO A 122 -19.52 -10.45 5.06
C PRO A 122 -18.39 -10.46 4.02
N ARG A 123 -17.96 -11.64 3.58
CA ARG A 123 -16.85 -11.83 2.61
C ARG A 123 -16.99 -10.97 1.36
N ARG A 124 -18.22 -10.76 0.87
CA ARG A 124 -18.51 -9.90 -0.30
C ARG A 124 -18.13 -8.42 -0.12
N ARG A 125 -17.95 -7.96 1.11
CA ARG A 125 -17.44 -6.60 1.43
C ARG A 125 -15.96 -6.62 1.74
N VAL A 126 -15.46 -7.70 2.33
CA VAL A 126 -14.04 -7.85 2.69
C VAL A 126 -13.16 -8.02 1.46
N LEU A 127 -13.55 -8.88 0.50
CA LEU A 127 -12.72 -9.15 -0.68
C LEU A 127 -12.43 -7.90 -1.53
N PRO A 128 -13.42 -7.05 -1.90
CA PRO A 128 -13.13 -5.79 -2.58
C PRO A 128 -12.28 -4.83 -1.74
N ALA A 129 -12.50 -4.80 -0.42
CA ALA A 129 -11.70 -3.94 0.46
C ALA A 129 -10.22 -4.38 0.46
N LEU A 130 -9.95 -5.68 0.46
CA LEU A 130 -8.58 -6.21 0.38
C LEU A 130 -7.96 -6.01 -1.01
N PHE A 131 -8.75 -6.00 -2.09
CA PHE A 131 -8.27 -5.67 -3.43
C PHE A 131 -7.72 -4.24 -3.49
N PHE A 132 -8.40 -3.28 -2.86
CA PHE A 132 -7.95 -1.88 -2.79
C PHE A 132 -6.95 -1.61 -1.65
N MET A 133 -6.36 -2.65 -1.08
CA MET A 133 -5.36 -2.52 -0.03
C MET A 133 -3.98 -2.19 -0.61
N CYS A 134 -3.41 -1.08 -0.16
CA CYS A 134 -2.00 -0.76 -0.31
C CYS A 134 -1.39 -0.46 1.07
N ASP A 135 -0.09 -0.27 1.14
CA ASP A 135 0.63 -0.04 2.40
C ASP A 135 0.05 1.14 3.18
N GLU A 136 -0.27 2.22 2.50
CA GLU A 136 -0.76 3.46 3.09
C GLU A 136 -2.22 3.32 3.54
N SER A 137 -3.08 2.70 2.73
CA SER A 137 -4.48 2.49 3.12
C SER A 137 -4.59 1.54 4.31
N TRP A 138 -3.76 0.51 4.36
CA TRP A 138 -3.63 -0.38 5.50
C TRP A 138 -3.17 0.38 6.75
N ALA A 139 -2.07 1.14 6.65
CA ALA A 139 -1.52 1.89 7.78
C ALA A 139 -2.52 2.92 8.33
N MET A 140 -3.17 3.68 7.44
CA MET A 140 -4.18 4.68 7.83
C MET A 140 -5.42 4.03 8.44
N GLY A 141 -5.89 2.92 7.88
CA GLY A 141 -7.04 2.17 8.40
C GLY A 141 -6.79 1.61 9.80
N VAL A 142 -5.62 1.00 10.02
CA VAL A 142 -5.21 0.48 11.34
C VAL A 142 -5.01 1.61 12.34
N ALA A 143 -4.38 2.72 11.93
CA ALA A 143 -4.17 3.88 12.80
C ALA A 143 -5.50 4.53 13.21
N ASP A 144 -6.46 4.65 12.30
CA ASP A 144 -7.80 5.17 12.61
C ASP A 144 -8.53 4.24 13.59
N ALA A 145 -8.51 2.93 13.35
CA ALA A 145 -9.12 1.94 14.23
C ALA A 145 -8.57 1.97 15.67
N ARG A 146 -7.25 2.16 15.81
CA ARG A 146 -6.59 2.27 17.12
C ARG A 146 -6.94 3.57 17.88
N ARG A 147 -7.17 4.66 17.15
CA ARG A 147 -7.51 5.97 17.75
C ARG A 147 -8.98 6.08 18.16
N ARG A 148 -9.84 5.27 17.55
CA ARG A 148 -11.29 5.32 17.77
C ARG A 148 -11.76 4.18 18.66
N ALA A 149 -12.49 4.49 19.69
CA ALA A 149 -13.16 3.50 20.52
C ALA A 149 -14.20 2.66 19.75
N LEU A 150 -14.64 3.13 18.58
CA LEU A 150 -15.64 2.52 17.70
C LEU A 150 -15.12 1.40 16.81
N GLY A 151 -13.80 1.14 16.82
CA GLY A 151 -13.19 0.12 15.98
C GLY A 151 -12.97 0.54 14.52
N PHE A 152 -12.85 -0.45 13.63
CA PHE A 152 -12.50 -0.25 12.22
C PHE A 152 -13.69 0.26 11.40
N SER A 153 -13.53 1.40 10.73
CA SER A 153 -14.51 1.96 9.80
C SER A 153 -14.19 1.55 8.36
N LEU A 154 -14.97 0.60 7.80
CA LEU A 154 -14.82 0.19 6.40
C LEU A 154 -15.04 1.36 5.43
N ALA A 155 -15.98 2.26 5.73
CA ALA A 155 -16.27 3.41 4.88
C ALA A 155 -15.08 4.40 4.84
N TYR A 156 -14.44 4.67 5.98
CA TYR A 156 -13.20 5.45 6.03
C TYR A 156 -12.10 4.80 5.22
N TYR A 157 -11.85 3.52 5.45
CA TYR A 157 -10.84 2.74 4.74
C TYR A 157 -11.05 2.78 3.22
N LEU A 158 -12.29 2.56 2.76
CA LEU A 158 -12.63 2.64 1.33
C LEU A 158 -12.47 4.05 0.77
N GLY A 159 -12.74 5.09 1.56
CA GLY A 159 -12.49 6.49 1.16
C GLY A 159 -11.01 6.77 0.93
N VAL A 160 -10.13 6.30 1.84
CA VAL A 160 -8.68 6.37 1.68
C VAL A 160 -8.25 5.61 0.43
N SER A 161 -8.63 4.34 0.34
CA SER A 161 -8.22 3.45 -0.76
C SER A 161 -8.67 3.94 -2.13
N ALA A 162 -9.91 4.43 -2.25
CA ALA A 162 -10.44 4.95 -3.51
C ALA A 162 -9.68 6.18 -4.00
N GLY A 163 -9.32 7.10 -3.09
CA GLY A 163 -8.51 8.26 -3.42
C GLY A 163 -7.13 7.87 -3.94
N LEU A 164 -6.42 7.02 -3.19
CA LEU A 164 -5.09 6.55 -3.56
C LEU A 164 -5.10 5.77 -4.88
N TYR A 165 -6.06 4.85 -5.05
CA TYR A 165 -6.22 4.07 -6.27
C TYR A 165 -6.45 4.96 -7.50
N THR A 166 -7.37 5.91 -7.38
CA THR A 166 -7.71 6.80 -8.51
C THR A 166 -6.51 7.65 -8.92
N VAL A 167 -5.80 8.24 -7.96
CA VAL A 167 -4.59 9.03 -8.24
C VAL A 167 -3.50 8.16 -8.84
N TRP A 168 -3.28 6.96 -8.29
CA TRP A 168 -2.27 6.03 -8.80
C TRP A 168 -2.49 5.68 -10.27
N VAL A 169 -3.67 5.14 -10.60
CA VAL A 169 -3.99 4.71 -11.97
C VAL A 169 -4.05 5.89 -12.95
N ALA A 170 -4.65 7.02 -12.54
CA ALA A 170 -4.73 8.19 -13.42
C ALA A 170 -3.35 8.80 -13.71
N CYS A 171 -2.49 8.92 -12.69
CA CYS A 171 -1.16 9.50 -12.87
C CYS A 171 -0.20 8.54 -13.57
N THR A 172 -0.30 7.21 -13.38
CA THR A 172 0.49 6.26 -14.18
C THR A 172 0.08 6.29 -15.64
N ALA A 173 -1.23 6.37 -15.93
CA ALA A 173 -1.72 6.54 -17.31
C ALA A 173 -1.22 7.85 -17.94
N LEU A 174 -1.28 8.96 -17.19
CA LEU A 174 -0.75 10.24 -17.64
C LEU A 174 0.77 10.18 -17.89
N GLY A 175 1.51 9.54 -16.99
CA GLY A 175 2.95 9.30 -17.13
C GLY A 175 3.29 8.50 -18.39
N ALA A 176 2.49 7.47 -18.69
CA ALA A 176 2.67 6.67 -19.91
C ALA A 176 2.42 7.47 -21.20
N ILE A 177 1.49 8.43 -21.16
CA ILE A 177 1.19 9.30 -22.32
C ILE A 177 2.27 10.37 -22.49
N VAL A 178 2.69 11.00 -21.39
CA VAL A 178 3.63 12.14 -21.42
C VAL A 178 5.09 11.67 -21.51
N GLY A 179 5.42 10.51 -20.94
CA GLY A 179 6.78 9.99 -20.88
C GLY A 179 7.52 9.97 -22.23
N PRO A 180 6.93 9.44 -23.30
CA PRO A 180 7.56 9.47 -24.63
C PRO A 180 7.87 10.87 -25.18
N MET A 181 7.14 11.89 -24.72
CA MET A 181 7.33 13.29 -25.13
C MET A 181 8.51 13.96 -24.40
N LEU A 182 8.93 13.41 -23.26
CA LEU A 182 10.03 13.96 -22.45
C LEU A 182 11.42 13.54 -22.99
N GLY A 183 11.47 12.62 -23.96
CA GLY A 183 12.72 12.08 -24.47
C GLY A 183 13.45 11.19 -23.46
N ASP A 184 14.76 11.38 -23.31
CA ASP A 184 15.56 10.60 -22.36
C ASP A 184 15.30 11.05 -20.91
N ILE A 185 14.42 10.34 -20.21
CA ILE A 185 14.09 10.63 -18.80
C ILE A 185 15.28 10.35 -17.85
N HIS A 186 16.26 9.53 -18.27
CA HIS A 186 17.46 9.30 -17.46
C HIS A 186 18.32 10.57 -17.37
N ALA A 187 18.32 11.41 -18.42
CA ALA A 187 19.00 12.70 -18.42
C ALA A 187 18.45 13.67 -17.34
N TYR A 188 17.22 13.44 -16.87
CA TYR A 188 16.59 14.23 -15.80
C TYR A 188 16.69 13.57 -14.42
N GLY A 189 17.39 12.43 -14.29
CA GLY A 189 17.55 11.71 -13.03
C GLY A 189 16.30 10.97 -12.55
N PHE A 190 15.34 10.67 -13.41
CA PHE A 190 14.13 9.92 -13.05
C PHE A 190 14.41 8.48 -12.63
N ASP A 191 15.55 7.91 -12.99
CA ASP A 191 16.06 6.64 -12.51
C ASP A 191 16.32 6.65 -10.99
N MET A 192 16.67 7.82 -10.43
CA MET A 192 16.85 8.00 -9.01
C MET A 192 15.53 8.18 -8.24
N ALA A 193 14.42 8.42 -8.92
CA ALA A 193 13.14 8.64 -8.26
C ALA A 193 12.68 7.41 -7.46
N PHE A 194 12.83 6.20 -8.01
CA PHE A 194 12.49 4.95 -7.32
C PHE A 194 13.33 4.74 -6.04
N PRO A 195 14.68 4.76 -6.09
CA PRO A 195 15.49 4.69 -4.86
C PRO A 195 15.16 5.78 -3.86
N ALA A 196 14.97 7.02 -4.30
CA ALA A 196 14.69 8.16 -3.41
C ALA A 196 13.42 7.96 -2.59
N VAL A 197 12.35 7.47 -3.21
CA VAL A 197 11.09 7.24 -2.50
C VAL A 197 11.16 6.02 -1.61
N PHE A 198 11.81 4.94 -2.04
CA PHE A 198 12.04 3.82 -1.13
C PHE A 198 12.81 4.25 0.12
N LEU A 199 13.78 5.15 0.01
CA LEU A 199 14.47 5.73 1.16
C LEU A 199 13.53 6.55 2.06
N VAL A 200 12.61 7.32 1.48
CA VAL A 200 11.59 8.06 2.25
C VAL A 200 10.64 7.10 2.98
N LEU A 201 10.17 6.04 2.31
CA LEU A 201 9.33 5.01 2.92
C LEU A 201 10.07 4.27 4.05
N LEU A 202 11.32 3.86 3.83
CA LEU A 202 12.16 3.24 4.85
C LEU A 202 12.36 4.17 6.06
N ARG A 203 12.56 5.46 5.82
CA ARG A 203 12.64 6.46 6.91
C ARG A 203 11.33 6.55 7.69
N GLY A 204 10.20 6.49 7.02
CA GLY A 204 8.87 6.49 7.66
C GLY A 204 8.62 5.24 8.54
N MET A 205 9.24 4.12 8.18
CA MET A 205 9.16 2.85 8.91
C MET A 205 10.25 2.71 9.99
N TRP A 206 11.17 3.65 10.10
CA TRP A 206 12.29 3.58 11.04
C TRP A 206 11.83 3.64 12.49
N GLN A 207 12.07 2.56 13.24
CA GLN A 207 11.74 2.41 14.66
C GLN A 207 12.99 2.29 15.55
N GLY A 208 14.15 2.64 15.03
CA GLY A 208 15.44 2.58 15.73
C GLY A 208 16.32 1.41 15.29
N MET A 209 17.58 1.44 15.76
CA MET A 209 18.63 0.49 15.33
C MET A 209 18.29 -0.98 15.63
N LYS A 210 17.63 -1.26 16.76
CA LYS A 210 17.27 -2.65 17.11
C LYS A 210 16.27 -3.23 16.12
N ALA A 211 15.24 -2.45 15.77
CA ALA A 211 14.23 -2.85 14.77
C ALA A 211 14.78 -2.90 13.34
N ALA A 212 15.88 -2.20 13.05
CA ALA A 212 16.52 -2.18 11.74
C ALA A 212 17.46 -3.38 11.47
N ARG A 213 17.78 -4.20 12.47
CA ARG A 213 18.70 -5.36 12.30
C ARG A 213 18.26 -6.32 11.18
N PRO A 214 16.99 -6.74 11.06
CA PRO A 214 16.56 -7.58 9.96
C PRO A 214 16.76 -6.93 8.59
N TRP A 215 16.59 -5.61 8.50
CA TRP A 215 16.80 -4.87 7.24
C TRP A 215 18.26 -4.87 6.83
N LEU A 216 19.18 -4.70 7.81
CA LEU A 216 20.63 -4.76 7.54
C LEU A 216 21.04 -6.14 7.06
N VAL A 217 20.52 -7.21 7.68
CA VAL A 217 20.78 -8.59 7.24
C VAL A 217 20.25 -8.78 5.81
N SER A 218 19.02 -8.37 5.54
CA SER A 218 18.42 -8.41 4.19
C SER A 218 19.29 -7.70 3.17
N LEU A 219 19.70 -6.47 3.47
CA LEU A 219 20.53 -5.64 2.59
C LEU A 219 21.89 -6.28 2.30
N VAL A 220 22.59 -6.76 3.33
CA VAL A 220 23.91 -7.40 3.18
C VAL A 220 23.79 -8.66 2.33
N VAL A 221 22.80 -9.52 2.60
CA VAL A 221 22.61 -10.75 1.82
C VAL A 221 22.21 -10.42 0.38
N ALA A 222 21.30 -9.46 0.16
CA ALA A 222 20.93 -9.02 -1.18
C ALA A 222 22.13 -8.46 -1.95
N ALA A 223 22.92 -7.58 -1.34
CA ALA A 223 24.11 -6.99 -1.97
C ALA A 223 25.16 -8.07 -2.30
N THR A 224 25.40 -8.99 -1.39
CA THR A 224 26.34 -10.10 -1.62
C THR A 224 25.86 -11.01 -2.76
N THR A 225 24.58 -11.35 -2.77
CA THR A 225 24.00 -12.16 -3.86
C THR A 225 24.06 -11.43 -5.19
N TYR A 226 23.79 -10.12 -5.22
CA TYR A 226 23.90 -9.31 -6.43
C TYR A 226 25.32 -9.34 -7.03
N LEU A 227 26.35 -9.31 -6.18
CA LEU A 227 27.75 -9.32 -6.63
C LEU A 227 28.23 -10.71 -7.08
N LEU A 228 27.67 -11.79 -6.52
CA LEU A 228 28.18 -13.15 -6.74
C LEU A 228 27.33 -13.98 -7.71
N VAL A 229 26.04 -13.66 -7.86
CA VAL A 229 25.09 -14.47 -8.63
C VAL A 229 24.41 -13.61 -9.69
N PRO A 230 24.58 -13.91 -10.98
CA PRO A 230 23.89 -13.16 -12.02
C PRO A 230 22.39 -13.40 -11.98
N GLY A 231 21.60 -12.35 -12.27
CA GLY A 231 20.14 -12.40 -12.29
C GLY A 231 19.48 -11.78 -11.05
N ALA A 232 18.17 -11.92 -10.93
CA ALA A 232 17.35 -11.27 -9.89
C ALA A 232 17.29 -12.05 -8.55
N TRP A 233 18.17 -13.01 -8.32
CA TRP A 233 18.20 -13.84 -7.10
C TRP A 233 18.44 -13.04 -5.82
N TYR A 234 19.08 -11.87 -5.93
CA TYR A 234 19.31 -10.96 -4.80
C TYR A 234 18.01 -10.51 -4.12
N VAL A 235 16.90 -10.42 -4.85
CA VAL A 235 15.59 -10.03 -4.28
C VAL A 235 15.08 -11.16 -3.37
N ALA A 236 15.08 -12.40 -3.88
CA ALA A 236 14.60 -13.56 -3.12
C ALA A 236 15.47 -13.85 -1.89
N SER A 237 16.80 -13.87 -2.08
CA SER A 237 17.73 -14.15 -0.99
C SER A 237 17.68 -13.08 0.10
N GLY A 238 17.62 -11.80 -0.27
CA GLY A 238 17.50 -10.69 0.67
C GLY A 238 16.19 -10.74 1.45
N ALA A 239 15.06 -10.99 0.77
CA ALA A 239 13.76 -11.10 1.42
C ALA A 239 13.70 -12.26 2.43
N LEU A 240 14.18 -13.47 2.04
CA LEU A 240 14.22 -14.64 2.91
C LEU A 240 15.16 -14.45 4.11
N ALA A 241 16.34 -13.86 3.88
CA ALA A 241 17.29 -13.58 4.95
C ALA A 241 16.75 -12.55 5.94
N GLY A 242 16.09 -11.49 5.45
CA GLY A 242 15.44 -10.49 6.30
C GLY A 242 14.31 -11.08 7.13
N LEU A 243 13.49 -11.95 6.53
CA LEU A 243 12.38 -12.63 7.23
C LEU A 243 12.92 -13.60 8.31
N ALA A 244 13.93 -14.39 7.98
CA ALA A 244 14.58 -15.29 8.94
C ALA A 244 15.23 -14.52 10.10
N ALA A 245 15.92 -13.42 9.80
CA ALA A 245 16.49 -12.55 10.83
C ALA A 245 15.43 -11.91 11.72
N ALA A 246 14.29 -11.48 11.15
CA ALA A 246 13.18 -10.92 11.91
C ALA A 246 12.59 -11.97 12.87
N TRP A 247 12.44 -13.21 12.41
CA TRP A 247 11.93 -14.32 13.22
C TRP A 247 12.88 -14.67 14.37
N LEU A 248 14.16 -14.86 14.08
CA LEU A 248 15.17 -15.21 15.09
C LEU A 248 15.35 -14.10 16.14
N LEU A 249 15.34 -12.83 15.71
CA LEU A 249 15.50 -11.69 16.63
C LEU A 249 14.23 -11.34 17.41
N ALA A 250 13.06 -11.85 16.98
CA ALA A 250 11.81 -11.68 17.74
C ALA A 250 11.78 -12.60 18.98
N GLU A 251 12.39 -13.78 18.92
CA GLU A 251 12.50 -14.71 20.04
C GLU A 251 13.38 -14.14 21.17
N ASP A 252 14.40 -13.34 20.84
CA ASP A 252 15.28 -12.70 21.81
C ASP A 252 14.62 -11.49 22.55
N ALA A 253 13.45 -11.07 22.11
CA ALA A 253 12.75 -9.90 22.63
C ALA A 253 11.50 -10.25 23.50
N ALA A 254 11.14 -11.51 23.60
CA ALA A 254 10.04 -12.07 24.39
C ALA A 254 10.52 -12.60 25.73
#